data_b6343133f1b20d7a22d2f66e4864631f
#
_entry.id   b6343133f1b20d7a22d2f66e4864631f
#
_cell.length_a   1.000
_cell.length_b   1.000
_cell.length_c   1.000
_cell.angle_alpha   90.00
_cell.angle_beta   90.00
_cell.angle_gamma   90.00
#
_symmetry.space_group_name_H-M   'P 1'
#
loop_
_entity.id
_entity.type
_entity.pdbx_description
1 polymer ?
#
loop_
_entity_poly.entity_id
_entity_poly.type
_entity_poly.pdbx_seq_one_letter_code
_entity_poly.pdbx_strand_id
1 'polypeptide(L)'
;MANILAVDDNLELCKLICTALERDGHRVETRQAGGALTEPLCRWADCILLDVMMPGEDGFAVCRRIRSLTEVPILFLSARTDEAAVLEGLGIGADDFLSKPFRVAELRARVAAHLRR
;
A
#
# COMPACT_ATOMS: atom_id res chain seq x y z
N MET A 1 3.33 3.61 16.76
CA MET A 1 3.09 4.78 15.91
C MET A 1 4.02 4.72 14.72
N ALA A 2 3.47 4.64 13.53
CA ALA A 2 4.24 4.48 12.30
C ALA A 2 3.76 5.45 11.23
N ASN A 3 4.58 5.64 10.21
CA ASN A 3 4.26 6.45 9.05
C ASN A 3 3.76 5.53 7.94
N ILE A 4 2.52 5.71 7.51
CA ILE A 4 1.88 4.89 6.50
C ILE A 4 1.66 5.73 5.25
N LEU A 5 2.08 5.20 4.11
CA LEU A 5 1.83 5.81 2.81
C LEU A 5 0.81 4.96 2.06
N ALA A 6 -0.32 5.55 1.68
CA ALA A 6 -1.37 4.86 0.94
C ALA A 6 -1.54 5.49 -0.44
N VAL A 7 -1.47 4.66 -1.48
CA VAL A 7 -1.54 5.12 -2.87
C VAL A 7 -2.70 4.41 -3.55
N ASP A 8 -3.74 5.18 -3.89
CA ASP A 8 -4.94 4.67 -4.55
C ASP A 8 -5.61 5.84 -5.26
N ASP A 9 -6.07 5.64 -6.49
CA ASP A 9 -6.76 6.68 -7.24
C ASP A 9 -8.18 6.96 -6.72
N ASN A 10 -8.71 6.08 -5.88
CA ASN A 10 -10.03 6.26 -5.26
C ASN A 10 -9.89 7.12 -4.00
N LEU A 11 -10.29 8.38 -4.09
CA LEU A 11 -10.17 9.34 -2.99
C LEU A 11 -10.98 8.92 -1.76
N GLU A 12 -12.16 8.35 -1.95
CA GLU A 12 -13.01 7.89 -0.84
C GLU A 12 -12.31 6.78 -0.06
N LEU A 13 -11.67 5.86 -0.77
CA LEU A 13 -10.92 4.78 -0.14
C LEU A 13 -9.72 5.31 0.63
N CYS A 14 -9.02 6.30 0.08
CA CYS A 14 -7.91 6.95 0.79
C CYS A 14 -8.38 7.57 2.12
N LYS A 15 -9.55 8.22 2.11
CA LYS A 15 -10.11 8.79 3.34
C LYS A 15 -10.44 7.72 4.36
N LEU A 16 -11.00 6.60 3.91
CA LEU A 16 -11.32 5.46 4.79
C LEU A 16 -10.06 4.90 5.42
N ILE A 17 -9.02 4.71 4.63
CA ILE A 17 -7.73 4.19 5.11
C ILE A 17 -7.13 5.15 6.14
N CYS A 18 -7.13 6.44 5.85
CA CYS A 18 -6.65 7.46 6.80
C CYS A 18 -7.36 7.35 8.14
N THR A 19 -8.70 7.37 8.12
CA THR A 19 -9.49 7.33 9.34
C THR A 19 -9.18 6.07 10.16
N ALA A 20 -9.13 4.92 9.48
CA ALA A 20 -8.91 3.65 10.14
C ALA A 20 -7.54 3.55 10.80
N LEU A 21 -6.49 3.97 10.09
CA LEU A 21 -5.14 3.81 10.59
C LEU A 21 -4.73 4.93 11.56
N GLU A 22 -5.30 6.12 11.40
CA GLU A 22 -5.06 7.19 12.37
C GLU A 22 -5.65 6.86 13.73
N ARG A 23 -6.72 6.08 13.78
CA ARG A 23 -7.27 5.58 15.05
C ARG A 23 -6.27 4.71 15.81
N ASP A 24 -5.39 4.03 15.08
CA ASP A 24 -4.35 3.20 15.69
C ASP A 24 -3.10 3.99 16.03
N GLY A 25 -3.14 5.31 15.89
CA GLY A 25 -2.04 6.19 16.24
C GLY A 25 -1.00 6.38 15.14
N HIS A 26 -1.27 5.93 13.92
CA HIS A 26 -0.35 6.10 12.81
C HIS A 26 -0.51 7.46 12.14
N ARG A 27 0.54 7.91 11.48
CA ARG A 27 0.50 9.06 10.58
C ARG A 27 0.28 8.51 9.18
N VAL A 28 -0.68 9.07 8.44
CA VAL A 28 -1.03 8.57 7.12
C VAL A 28 -0.92 9.68 6.09
N GLU A 29 -0.16 9.43 5.05
CA GLU A 29 -0.13 10.28 3.85
C GLU A 29 -0.74 9.51 2.70
N THR A 30 -1.49 10.18 1.85
CA THR A 30 -2.13 9.54 0.69
C THR A 30 -1.72 10.22 -0.60
N ARG A 31 -1.66 9.44 -1.66
CA ARG A 31 -1.42 9.92 -3.01
C ARG A 31 -2.37 9.18 -3.95
N GLN A 32 -2.78 9.81 -5.03
CA GLN A 32 -3.74 9.22 -5.98
C GLN A 32 -3.06 8.70 -7.25
N ALA A 33 -1.76 8.82 -7.35
CA ALA A 33 -1.01 8.33 -8.51
C ALA A 33 0.40 7.90 -8.09
N GLY A 34 0.91 6.87 -8.74
CA GLY A 34 2.24 6.33 -8.44
C GLY A 34 3.37 7.30 -8.74
N GLY A 35 3.18 8.20 -9.72
CA GLY A 35 4.20 9.20 -10.05
C GLY A 35 4.46 10.21 -8.94
N ALA A 36 3.56 10.32 -7.97
CA ALA A 36 3.74 11.19 -6.81
C ALA A 36 4.67 10.59 -5.75
N LEU A 37 5.09 9.34 -5.89
CA LEU A 37 5.97 8.68 -4.93
C LEU A 37 7.42 9.05 -5.19
N THR A 38 7.90 10.00 -4.42
CA THR A 38 9.30 10.44 -4.47
C THR A 38 10.15 9.61 -3.52
N GLU A 39 11.47 9.65 -3.70
CA GLU A 39 12.39 8.96 -2.79
C GLU A 39 12.23 9.42 -1.35
N PRO A 40 12.17 10.76 -1.04
CA PRO A 40 11.96 11.17 0.34
C PRO A 40 10.68 10.64 0.96
N LEU A 41 9.60 10.57 0.18
CA LEU A 41 8.32 10.05 0.68
C LEU A 41 8.41 8.54 0.97
N CYS A 42 9.08 7.80 0.10
CA CYS A 42 9.30 6.36 0.33
C CYS A 42 10.17 6.11 1.56
N ARG A 43 11.15 6.96 1.82
CA ARG A 43 11.99 6.85 3.01
C ARG A 43 11.27 7.25 4.29
N TRP A 44 10.30 8.16 4.19
CA TRP A 44 9.47 8.55 5.33
C TRP A 44 8.57 7.40 5.79
N ALA A 45 8.09 6.59 4.86
CA ALA A 45 7.10 5.56 5.16
C ALA A 45 7.70 4.36 5.89
N ASP A 46 6.95 3.84 6.85
CA ASP A 46 7.27 2.58 7.54
C ASP A 46 6.48 1.43 6.94
N CYS A 47 5.43 1.73 6.18
CA CYS A 47 4.62 0.76 5.47
C CYS A 47 3.95 1.46 4.29
N ILE A 48 3.85 0.78 3.15
CA ILE A 48 3.24 1.33 1.94
C ILE A 48 2.08 0.44 1.51
N LEU A 49 0.92 1.07 1.35
CA LEU A 49 -0.29 0.43 0.81
C LEU A 49 -0.43 0.91 -0.64
N LEU A 50 -0.53 0.00 -1.58
CA LEU A 50 -0.39 0.34 -2.99
C LEU A 50 -1.46 -0.34 -3.82
N ASP A 51 -2.34 0.45 -4.44
CA ASP A 51 -3.33 -0.08 -5.37
C ASP A 51 -2.65 -0.61 -6.63
N VAL A 52 -3.11 -1.76 -7.11
CA VAL A 52 -2.58 -2.35 -8.33
C VAL A 52 -3.12 -1.64 -9.57
N MET A 53 -4.42 -1.34 -9.58
CA MET A 53 -5.09 -0.84 -10.79
C MET A 53 -5.26 0.67 -10.72
N MET A 54 -4.26 1.39 -11.26
CA MET A 54 -4.30 2.85 -11.34
C MET A 54 -4.07 3.29 -12.77
N PRO A 55 -4.65 4.44 -13.19
CA PRO A 55 -4.35 5.02 -14.50
C PRO A 55 -2.87 5.35 -14.63
N GLY A 56 -2.32 5.17 -15.82
CA GLY A 56 -0.91 5.43 -16.06
C GLY A 56 -0.04 4.30 -15.55
N GLU A 57 0.84 4.58 -14.60
CA GLU A 57 1.72 3.57 -14.02
C GLU A 57 0.93 2.74 -13.00
N ASP A 58 0.77 1.44 -13.25
CA ASP A 58 0.05 0.57 -12.32
C ASP A 58 0.87 0.25 -11.06
N GLY A 59 0.23 -0.35 -10.07
CA GLY A 59 0.88 -0.64 -8.79
C GLY A 59 2.06 -1.58 -8.89
N PHE A 60 2.04 -2.53 -9.82
CA PHE A 60 3.16 -3.43 -10.02
C PHE A 60 4.39 -2.67 -10.52
N ALA A 61 4.20 -1.77 -11.48
CA ALA A 61 5.29 -0.94 -12.00
C ALA A 61 5.84 -0.02 -10.91
N VAL A 62 4.96 0.59 -10.13
CA VAL A 62 5.36 1.44 -9.00
C VAL A 62 6.18 0.63 -8.00
N CYS A 63 5.73 -0.57 -7.64
CA CYS A 63 6.45 -1.42 -6.69
C CYS A 63 7.85 -1.76 -7.18
N ARG A 64 7.99 -2.13 -8.45
CA ARG A 64 9.32 -2.41 -9.03
C ARG A 64 10.24 -1.22 -8.88
N ARG A 65 9.72 -0.03 -9.14
CA ARG A 65 10.51 1.20 -9.08
C ARG A 65 10.91 1.57 -7.67
N ILE A 66 9.98 1.51 -6.72
CA ILE A 66 10.26 1.95 -5.34
C ILE A 66 10.96 0.89 -4.50
N ARG A 67 10.94 -0.39 -4.90
CA ARG A 67 11.56 -1.45 -4.12
C ARG A 67 13.08 -1.25 -3.96
N SER A 68 13.71 -0.57 -4.90
CA SER A 68 15.13 -0.23 -4.80
C SER A 68 15.39 0.96 -3.86
N LEU A 69 14.35 1.69 -3.48
CA LEU A 69 14.45 2.89 -2.63
C LEU A 69 14.13 2.59 -1.17
N THR A 70 13.48 1.48 -0.88
CA THR A 70 13.03 1.18 0.48
C THR A 70 12.83 -0.33 0.66
N GLU A 71 13.03 -0.78 1.90
CA GLU A 71 12.82 -2.17 2.29
C GLU A 71 11.57 -2.35 3.15
N VAL A 72 10.79 -1.28 3.37
CA VAL A 72 9.62 -1.35 4.22
C VAL A 72 8.55 -2.26 3.61
N PRO A 73 7.63 -2.79 4.42
CA PRO A 73 6.54 -3.61 3.90
C PRO A 73 5.72 -2.88 2.86
N ILE A 74 5.44 -3.56 1.74
CA ILE A 74 4.55 -3.08 0.69
C ILE A 74 3.39 -4.06 0.61
N LEU A 75 2.17 -3.57 0.81
CA LEU A 75 0.94 -4.33 0.73
C LEU A 75 0.14 -3.84 -0.46
N PHE A 76 -0.16 -4.74 -1.39
CA PHE A 76 -1.03 -4.39 -2.50
C PHE A 76 -2.49 -4.42 -2.08
N LEU A 77 -3.26 -3.45 -2.60
CA LEU A 77 -4.71 -3.42 -2.49
C LEU A 77 -5.26 -3.60 -3.89
N SER A 78 -6.08 -4.62 -4.14
CA SER A 78 -6.53 -4.86 -5.50
C SER A 78 -7.87 -5.59 -5.57
N ALA A 79 -8.67 -5.22 -6.59
CA ALA A 79 -9.83 -6.00 -6.98
C ALA A 79 -9.42 -7.27 -7.74
N ARG A 80 -8.17 -7.33 -8.24
CA ARG A 80 -7.64 -8.54 -8.88
C ARG A 80 -7.16 -9.50 -7.80
N THR A 81 -7.87 -10.61 -7.67
CA THR A 81 -7.56 -11.64 -6.67
C THR A 81 -7.18 -12.97 -7.31
N ASP A 82 -7.00 -12.99 -8.63
CA ASP A 82 -6.60 -14.20 -9.34
C ASP A 82 -5.16 -14.58 -8.99
N GLU A 83 -4.88 -15.85 -9.09
CA GLU A 83 -3.57 -16.39 -8.72
C GLU A 83 -2.42 -15.71 -9.45
N ALA A 84 -2.59 -15.43 -10.75
CA ALA A 84 -1.55 -14.79 -11.55
C ALA A 84 -1.18 -13.42 -11.00
N ALA A 85 -2.16 -12.62 -10.60
CA ALA A 85 -1.92 -11.28 -10.04
C ALA A 85 -1.20 -11.36 -8.70
N VAL A 86 -1.63 -12.27 -7.83
CA VAL A 86 -1.01 -12.45 -6.52
C VAL A 86 0.44 -12.90 -6.66
N LEU A 87 0.69 -13.88 -7.54
CA LEU A 87 2.05 -14.37 -7.77
C LEU A 87 2.95 -13.28 -8.37
N GLU A 88 2.43 -12.48 -9.29
CA GLU A 88 3.18 -11.37 -9.86
C GLU A 88 3.58 -10.37 -8.77
N GLY A 89 2.63 -9.96 -7.94
CA GLY A 89 2.89 -9.00 -6.88
C GLY A 89 3.93 -9.49 -5.87
N LEU A 90 3.80 -10.72 -5.40
CA LEU A 90 4.75 -11.30 -4.46
C LEU A 90 6.11 -11.51 -5.10
N GLY A 91 6.16 -11.86 -6.39
CA GLY A 91 7.39 -12.03 -7.13
C GLY A 91 8.18 -10.73 -7.32
N ILE A 92 7.51 -9.59 -7.34
CA ILE A 92 8.15 -8.27 -7.43
C ILE A 92 8.78 -7.88 -6.09
N GLY A 93 8.33 -8.47 -4.99
CA GLY A 93 8.83 -8.15 -3.67
C GLY A 93 7.81 -7.52 -2.73
N ALA A 94 6.52 -7.63 -3.04
CA ALA A 94 5.48 -7.24 -2.10
C ALA A 94 5.44 -8.21 -0.93
N ASP A 95 5.03 -7.70 0.21
CA ASP A 95 4.97 -8.49 1.45
C ASP A 95 3.59 -9.05 1.71
N ASP A 96 2.55 -8.49 1.09
CA ASP A 96 1.18 -8.94 1.30
C ASP A 96 0.30 -8.46 0.16
N PHE A 97 -0.90 -9.04 0.08
CA PHE A 97 -1.87 -8.73 -0.96
C PHE A 97 -3.26 -8.77 -0.35
N LEU A 98 -3.93 -7.63 -0.32
CA LEU A 98 -5.26 -7.51 0.30
C LEU A 98 -6.30 -7.26 -0.79
N SER A 99 -7.30 -8.14 -0.88
CA SER A 99 -8.32 -8.04 -1.93
C SER A 99 -9.40 -7.01 -1.60
N LYS A 100 -9.81 -6.26 -2.60
CA LYS A 100 -10.94 -5.34 -2.49
C LYS A 100 -12.25 -6.06 -2.88
N PRO A 101 -13.34 -5.79 -2.20
CA PRO A 101 -13.46 -4.97 -1.01
C PRO A 101 -12.88 -5.67 0.22
N PHE A 102 -12.19 -4.93 1.08
CA PHE A 102 -11.65 -5.48 2.32
C PHE A 102 -12.40 -4.91 3.52
N ARG A 103 -12.29 -5.60 4.64
CA ARG A 103 -12.80 -5.11 5.91
C ARG A 103 -11.75 -4.23 6.56
N VAL A 104 -12.18 -3.15 7.18
CA VAL A 104 -11.28 -2.24 7.90
C VAL A 104 -10.48 -2.99 8.96
N ALA A 105 -11.13 -3.91 9.69
CA ALA A 105 -10.44 -4.72 10.68
C ALA A 105 -9.32 -5.57 10.09
N GLU A 106 -9.51 -6.09 8.88
CA GLU A 106 -8.48 -6.87 8.19
C GLU A 106 -7.31 -5.99 7.79
N LEU A 107 -7.58 -4.81 7.23
CA LEU A 107 -6.52 -3.86 6.88
C LEU A 107 -5.67 -3.50 8.10
N ARG A 108 -6.33 -3.13 9.20
CA ARG A 108 -5.65 -2.77 10.43
C ARG A 108 -4.78 -3.91 10.97
N ALA A 109 -5.31 -5.12 10.96
CA ALA A 109 -4.60 -6.29 11.45
C ALA A 109 -3.36 -6.60 10.61
N ARG A 110 -3.47 -6.50 9.29
CA ARG A 110 -2.33 -6.78 8.41
C ARG A 110 -1.24 -5.72 8.53
N VAL A 111 -1.63 -4.45 8.59
CA VAL A 111 -0.66 -3.37 8.80
C VAL A 111 0.06 -3.58 10.13
N ALA A 112 -0.68 -3.84 11.21
CA ALA A 112 -0.07 -4.09 12.51
C ALA A 112 0.89 -5.28 12.49
N ALA A 113 0.51 -6.36 11.81
CA ALA A 113 1.35 -7.55 11.72
C ALA A 113 2.68 -7.26 11.01
N HIS A 114 2.65 -6.50 9.92
CA HIS A 114 3.87 -6.18 9.18
C HIS A 114 4.75 -5.17 9.93
N LEU A 115 4.15 -4.26 10.68
CA LEU A 115 4.92 -3.28 11.46
C LEU A 115 5.65 -3.90 12.66
N ARG A 116 5.19 -5.08 13.12
CA ARG A 116 5.84 -5.77 14.23
C ARG A 116 7.15 -6.46 13.87
N ARG A 117 7.45 -6.58 12.59
CA ARG A 117 8.65 -7.31 12.12
C ARG A 117 9.86 -6.41 11.97
#